data_96cea59411efcbcf5d72b6cd04aa7e79
#
_entry.id   96cea59411efcbcf5d72b6cd04aa7e79
#
_cell.length_a   1.000
_cell.length_b   1.000
_cell.length_c   1.000
_cell.angle_alpha   90.00
_cell.angle_beta   90.00
_cell.angle_gamma   90.00
#
_symmetry.space_group_name_H-M   'P 1'
#
loop_
_entity.id
_entity.type
_entity.pdbx_description
1 polymer ?
#
loop_
_entity_poly.entity_id
_entity_poly.type
_entity_poly.pdbx_seq_one_letter_code
_entity_poly.pdbx_strand_id
1 'polypeptide(L)' 'MQIRKISIGYDYKNSMNYIVGQKALNHYTIHVIRQEDDGTISVWLENEKNEVVLWKSFNISMPVSIEYNINY' A
#
# COMPACT_ATOMS: atom_id res chain seq x y z
N MET A 1 0.23 -11.78 8.87
CA MET A 1 -0.38 -11.73 7.51
C MET A 1 0.11 -10.51 6.79
N GLN A 2 0.30 -10.64 5.49
CA GLN A 2 0.73 -9.51 4.68
C GLN A 2 -0.49 -8.73 4.18
N ILE A 3 -0.36 -7.41 4.09
CA ILE A 3 -1.39 -6.58 3.50
C ILE A 3 -1.34 -6.75 1.99
N ARG A 4 -2.49 -7.06 1.40
CA ARG A 4 -2.64 -7.19 -0.04
C ARG A 4 -3.07 -5.87 -0.68
N LYS A 5 -3.95 -5.14 -0.01
CA LYS A 5 -4.57 -3.93 -0.56
C LYS A 5 -4.96 -3.00 0.56
N ILE A 6 -4.81 -1.70 0.34
CA ILE A 6 -5.43 -0.67 1.18
C ILE A 6 -6.28 0.26 0.31
N SER A 7 -7.37 0.72 0.89
CA SER A 7 -8.25 1.72 0.28
C SER A 7 -8.38 2.88 1.24
N ILE A 8 -8.07 4.08 0.79
CA ILE A 8 -8.07 5.29 1.63
C ILE A 8 -9.05 6.28 1.05
N GLY A 9 -10.00 6.76 1.87
CA GLY A 9 -10.97 7.73 1.43
C GLY A 9 -12.26 7.67 2.23
N TYR A 10 -13.12 8.65 1.99
CA TYR A 10 -14.38 8.80 2.74
C TYR A 10 -15.54 8.06 2.09
N ASP A 11 -15.46 7.78 0.80
CA ASP A 11 -16.44 6.96 0.09
C ASP A 11 -15.76 6.30 -1.11
N TYR A 12 -16.48 5.37 -1.75
CA TYR A 12 -15.88 4.60 -2.84
C TYR A 12 -15.59 5.43 -4.09
N LYS A 13 -16.20 6.59 -4.25
CA LYS A 13 -15.93 7.48 -5.41
C LYS A 13 -14.66 8.27 -5.23
N ASN A 14 -14.29 8.55 -3.97
CA ASN A 14 -13.13 9.37 -3.65
C ASN A 14 -12.03 8.57 -2.97
N SER A 15 -12.12 7.24 -2.99
CA SER A 15 -11.10 6.41 -2.39
C SER A 15 -9.95 6.18 -3.37
N MET A 16 -8.75 6.05 -2.81
CA MET A 16 -7.57 5.63 -3.55
C MET A 16 -7.19 4.22 -3.12
N ASN A 17 -6.91 3.38 -4.09
CA ASN A 17 -6.59 1.97 -3.85
C ASN A 17 -5.14 1.69 -4.17
N TYR A 18 -4.47 0.99 -3.27
CA TYR A 18 -3.09 0.54 -3.46
C TYR A 18 -3.06 -0.97 -3.29
N ILE A 19 -2.64 -1.68 -4.32
CA ILE A 19 -2.67 -3.14 -4.38
C ILE A 19 -1.25 -3.64 -4.63
N VAL A 20 -0.78 -4.56 -3.79
CA VAL A 20 0.54 -5.17 -3.98
C VAL A 20 0.60 -5.86 -5.34
N GLY A 21 1.65 -5.58 -6.10
CA GLY A 21 1.82 -6.08 -7.47
C GLY A 21 1.30 -5.15 -8.55
N GLN A 22 0.55 -4.10 -8.18
CA GLN A 22 0.03 -3.14 -9.14
C GLN A 22 1.13 -2.17 -9.57
N LYS A 23 1.13 -1.81 -10.85
CA LYS A 23 2.04 -0.81 -11.37
C LYS A 23 1.69 0.56 -10.80
N ALA A 24 2.66 1.24 -10.22
CA ALA A 24 2.45 2.53 -9.56
C ALA A 24 2.98 3.70 -10.38
N LEU A 25 4.24 3.59 -10.80
CA LEU A 25 4.93 4.57 -11.62
C LEU A 25 5.64 3.85 -12.75
N ASN A 26 6.18 4.60 -13.71
CA ASN A 26 6.99 4.00 -14.76
C ASN A 26 8.13 3.20 -14.15
N HIS A 27 8.23 1.92 -14.51
CA HIS A 27 9.26 0.99 -14.03
C HIS A 27 9.18 0.62 -12.56
N TYR A 28 8.08 0.97 -11.87
CA TYR A 28 7.88 0.64 -10.45
C TYR A 28 6.56 -0.06 -10.25
N THR A 29 6.59 -1.10 -9.39
CA THR A 29 5.38 -1.77 -8.92
C THR A 29 5.30 -1.67 -7.40
N ILE A 30 4.10 -1.78 -6.87
CA ILE A 30 3.91 -1.79 -5.42
C ILE A 30 4.44 -3.12 -4.89
N HIS A 31 5.51 -3.04 -4.09
CA HIS A 31 6.22 -4.20 -3.57
C HIS A 31 5.61 -4.69 -2.25
N VAL A 32 5.44 -3.77 -1.31
CA VAL A 32 4.92 -4.12 0.00
C VAL A 32 4.14 -2.93 0.58
N ILE A 33 3.10 -3.25 1.35
CA ILE A 33 2.34 -2.28 2.13
C ILE A 33 2.46 -2.73 3.58
N ARG A 34 2.93 -1.83 4.46
CA ARG A 34 3.23 -2.17 5.84
C ARG A 34 2.48 -1.25 6.79
N GLN A 35 2.00 -1.83 7.89
CA GLN A 35 1.51 -1.06 9.02
C GLN A 35 2.67 -0.92 9.99
N GLU A 36 3.10 0.31 10.24
CA GLU A 36 4.24 0.60 11.08
C GLU A 36 3.84 0.67 12.56
N ASP A 37 4.83 0.60 13.46
CA ASP A 37 4.59 0.60 14.90
C ASP A 37 3.97 1.90 15.41
N ASP A 38 4.22 3.00 14.72
CA ASP A 38 3.64 4.31 15.07
C ASP A 38 2.21 4.49 14.55
N GLY A 39 1.66 3.48 13.91
CA GLY A 39 0.31 3.52 13.37
C GLY A 39 0.20 4.05 11.96
N THR A 40 1.28 4.45 11.33
CA THR A 40 1.23 4.86 9.92
C THR A 40 1.24 3.63 9.00
N ILE A 41 0.78 3.84 7.77
CA ILE A 41 0.85 2.82 6.73
C ILE A 41 1.81 3.30 5.65
N SER A 42 2.78 2.48 5.31
CA SER A 42 3.78 2.79 4.30
C SER A 42 3.61 1.92 3.07
N VAL A 43 3.80 2.53 1.90
CA VAL A 43 3.74 1.83 0.61
C VAL A 43 5.12 1.91 -0.04
N TRP A 44 5.68 0.75 -0.32
CA TRP A 44 7.03 0.60 -0.87
C TRP A 44 6.95 0.11 -2.31
N LEU A 45 7.79 0.66 -3.16
CA LEU A 45 7.87 0.29 -4.57
C LEU A 45 9.16 -0.47 -4.85
N GLU A 46 9.12 -1.31 -5.88
CA GLU A 46 10.29 -2.01 -6.39
C GLU A 46 10.40 -1.76 -7.89
N ASN A 47 11.61 -1.46 -8.37
CA ASN A 47 11.86 -1.26 -9.78
C ASN A 47 12.38 -2.55 -10.45
N GLU A 48 12.71 -2.45 -11.73
CA GLU A 48 13.17 -3.59 -12.53
C GLU A 48 14.52 -4.13 -12.05
N LYS A 49 15.28 -3.33 -11.32
CA LYS A 49 16.59 -3.73 -10.77
C LYS A 49 16.46 -4.27 -9.35
N ASN A 50 15.24 -4.49 -8.87
CA ASN A 50 14.95 -4.96 -7.51
C ASN A 50 15.35 -3.96 -6.43
N GLU A 51 15.43 -2.68 -6.77
CA GLU A 51 15.65 -1.64 -5.78
C GLU A 51 14.30 -1.24 -5.16
N VAL A 52 14.26 -1.15 -3.84
CA VAL A 52 13.04 -0.87 -3.08
C VAL A 52 13.12 0.53 -2.51
N VAL A 53 12.08 1.34 -2.72
CA VAL A 53 12.01 2.71 -2.25
C VAL A 53 10.68 2.96 -1.54
N LEU A 54 10.69 3.82 -0.53
CA LEU A 54 9.45 4.27 0.12
C LEU A 54 8.78 5.28 -0.79
N TRP A 55 7.51 5.03 -1.11
CA TRP A 55 6.75 5.92 -1.98
C TRP A 55 5.79 6.82 -1.22
N LYS A 56 4.96 6.24 -0.35
CA LYS A 56 3.95 6.97 0.39
C LYS A 56 3.85 6.48 1.81
N SER A 57 3.49 7.39 2.72
CA SER A 57 3.20 7.06 4.10
C SER A 57 1.91 7.79 4.49
N PHE A 58 0.98 7.07 5.10
CA PHE A 58 -0.33 7.59 5.45
C PHE A 58 -0.54 7.55 6.96
N ASN A 59 -1.12 8.63 7.48
CA ASN A 59 -1.56 8.67 8.86
C ASN A 59 -2.90 7.94 8.99
N ILE A 60 -3.07 7.14 10.06
CA ILE A 60 -4.28 6.35 10.28
C ILE A 60 -5.50 7.19 10.65
N SER A 61 -5.37 8.48 10.85
CA SER A 61 -6.52 9.35 11.12
C SER A 61 -7.53 9.40 9.96
N MET A 62 -7.12 8.99 8.76
CA MET A 62 -8.01 8.90 7.60
C MET A 62 -8.75 7.56 7.59
N PRO A 63 -9.98 7.50 7.04
CA PRO A 63 -10.65 6.22 6.86
C PRO A 63 -9.84 5.30 5.95
N VAL A 64 -9.52 4.12 6.46
CA VAL A 64 -8.69 3.14 5.75
C VAL A 64 -9.35 1.77 5.83
N SER A 65 -9.48 1.13 4.70
CA SER A 65 -9.89 -0.27 4.62
C SER A 65 -8.67 -1.11 4.23
N ILE A 66 -8.39 -2.15 5.00
CA ILE A 66 -7.20 -2.99 4.79
C ILE A 66 -7.66 -4.40 4.43
N GLU A 67 -7.09 -4.92 3.34
CA GLU A 67 -7.34 -6.28 2.90
C GLU A 67 -6.03 -7.06 3.00
N TYR A 68 -6.07 -8.17 3.70
CA TYR A 68 -4.90 -9.01 3.94
C TYR A 68 -4.88 -10.22 3.02
N ASN A 69 -3.68 -10.68 2.69
CA ASN A 69 -3.50 -12.00 2.10
C ASN A 69 -3.73 -13.05 3.17
N ILE A 70 -4.60 -14.00 2.87
CA ILE A 70 -4.83 -15.13 3.75
C ILE A 70 -4.12 -16.32 3.13
N ASN A 71 -3.10 -16.83 3.83
CA ASN A 71 -2.36 -18.02 3.41
C ASN A 71 -2.91 -19.23 4.16
N TYR A 72 -3.31 -20.22 3.39
CA TYR A 72 -3.80 -21.48 3.93
C TYR A 72 -2.72 -22.53 3.90
#